data_42bff3d31290d847b9ae36924186b8ef
#
_entry.id   42bff3d31290d847b9ae36924186b8ef
#
_cell.length_a   1.000
_cell.length_b   1.000
_cell.length_c   1.000
_cell.angle_alpha   90.00
_cell.angle_beta   90.00
_cell.angle_gamma   90.00
#
_symmetry.space_group_name_H-M   'P 1'
#
loop_
_entity.id
_entity.type
_entity.pdbx_description
1 polymer ?
#
loop_
_entity_poly.entity_id
_entity_poly.type
_entity_poly.pdbx_seq_one_letter_code
_entity_poly.pdbx_strand_id
1 'polypeptide(L)'
;MNRPLQTLTLAAALSCTMATGWASILTQMPSQQNNDYEMFMEKIRNTTIKNPSIDKNLALFQENGSFSDIDYDDTQMTNWTPIQHIERLSDFVYAYTNEKNKYYQNEDLYQKIVKGLEYWYDVDSESDNWWHNQISEPQKLGVLLIQMRIGKKQIPQELETKILKRIQETGGDPAKWTGANRTDIALHWIYRSCLTQNEADLKTAIDNVFNPVVYTTEEGFQHDNSYFQHGEQLYIGGYGDEILKGVTQVASYALGTQYQLDKEKVELLSKFMRETYYRTVRGQNMSFDVVGRSVSRPGLLNKRTTTTYAQRMIDIDPAHADEYKAIIARLNRKQPADYQVTASHTHYFRGDYSLHVRPQYNFDVRLASTRTKKCEYGNKENLKTYFMSDGCTNIVQTGDEYFNIFPVWNWRHIPGTTAPQVEKIPMDPKAWGVLGTSTYAGGVSDSIYGATAYAYMDTNPEVNTGAKKSWYFFDNEVVCLGCLLYTSPSPRDGATS
;
A
#
# COMPACT_ATOMS: atom_id res chain seq x y z
N MET A 1 34.00 -75.48 1.72
CA MET A 1 33.30 -76.78 1.93
C MET A 1 31.83 -76.53 1.94
N ASN A 2 31.22 -77.04 0.89
CA ASN A 2 29.83 -77.56 0.75
C ASN A 2 28.59 -76.71 1.12
N ARG A 3 27.89 -76.48 0.06
CA ARG A 3 26.43 -76.29 -0.08
C ARG A 3 25.67 -77.53 0.49
N PRO A 4 24.26 -77.55 0.58
CA PRO A 4 23.35 -77.08 -0.50
C PRO A 4 21.99 -76.48 -0.11
N LEU A 5 21.37 -75.97 -1.14
CA LEU A 5 19.96 -75.71 -1.45
C LEU A 5 18.96 -76.77 -0.92
N GLN A 6 17.73 -76.30 -0.61
CA GLN A 6 16.52 -77.02 -1.07
C GLN A 6 15.31 -76.07 -1.17
N THR A 7 14.79 -76.03 -2.37
CA THR A 7 13.49 -75.61 -2.85
C THR A 7 12.37 -76.58 -2.41
N LEU A 8 11.15 -76.09 -2.15
CA LEU A 8 9.93 -76.82 -2.53
C LEU A 8 8.71 -75.88 -2.67
N THR A 9 8.00 -76.25 -3.69
CA THR A 9 6.90 -75.61 -4.42
C THR A 9 5.50 -75.93 -3.85
N LEU A 10 4.53 -75.05 -4.18
CA LEU A 10 3.10 -75.16 -4.54
C LEU A 10 2.11 -75.89 -3.55
N ALA A 11 1.02 -75.17 -3.30
CA ALA A 11 -0.33 -75.65 -3.65
C ALA A 11 -1.34 -74.47 -3.57
N ALA A 12 -2.06 -74.30 -4.66
CA ALA A 12 -3.23 -73.44 -4.78
C ALA A 12 -4.48 -74.16 -4.22
N ALA A 13 -5.37 -73.44 -3.57
CA ALA A 13 -6.76 -73.86 -3.40
C ALA A 13 -7.67 -72.61 -3.53
N LEU A 14 -8.48 -72.61 -4.56
CA LEU A 14 -9.66 -71.76 -4.73
C LEU A 14 -10.69 -72.04 -3.66
N SER A 15 -11.28 -71.04 -3.07
CA SER A 15 -12.66 -71.06 -2.62
C SER A 15 -13.31 -69.72 -2.79
N CYS A 16 -14.31 -69.68 -3.64
CA CYS A 16 -15.21 -68.61 -3.94
C CYS A 16 -16.25 -68.47 -2.82
N THR A 17 -16.41 -67.33 -2.16
CA THR A 17 -17.63 -66.95 -1.45
C THR A 17 -17.82 -65.45 -1.39
N MET A 18 -18.90 -65.07 -2.06
CA MET A 18 -19.81 -63.95 -1.80
C MET A 18 -19.26 -62.55 -1.48
N ALA A 19 -19.43 -61.68 -2.46
CA ALA A 19 -19.42 -60.25 -2.36
C ALA A 19 -20.56 -59.75 -1.46
N THR A 20 -20.24 -59.12 -0.37
CA THR A 20 -21.11 -58.11 0.25
C THR A 20 -20.43 -56.77 0.06
N GLY A 21 -21.11 -55.88 -0.70
CA GLY A 21 -20.62 -54.56 -1.04
C GLY A 21 -20.46 -53.68 0.20
N TRP A 22 -19.25 -53.34 0.48
CA TRP A 22 -18.94 -52.11 1.22
C TRP A 22 -18.53 -51.09 0.17
N ALA A 23 -19.51 -50.26 -0.23
CA ALA A 23 -19.22 -49.01 -0.89
C ALA A 23 -18.44 -48.16 0.14
N SER A 24 -17.13 -48.19 0.09
CA SER A 24 -16.30 -47.20 0.72
C SER A 24 -16.68 -45.84 0.11
N ILE A 25 -17.42 -45.08 0.89
CA ILE A 25 -17.50 -43.64 0.67
C ILE A 25 -16.08 -43.12 0.91
N LEU A 26 -15.26 -43.09 -0.14
CA LEU A 26 -14.09 -42.23 -0.22
C LEU A 26 -14.63 -40.79 -0.24
N THR A 27 -14.76 -40.19 0.93
CA THR A 27 -14.74 -38.76 1.04
C THR A 27 -13.44 -38.34 0.38
N GLN A 28 -13.53 -37.87 -0.87
CA GLN A 28 -12.40 -37.22 -1.53
C GLN A 28 -11.97 -36.10 -0.61
N MET A 29 -10.78 -36.19 -0.04
CA MET A 29 -10.15 -35.04 0.58
C MET A 29 -10.12 -33.96 -0.51
N PRO A 30 -10.53 -32.72 -0.20
CA PRO A 30 -10.42 -31.63 -1.16
C PRO A 30 -8.98 -31.58 -1.68
N SER A 31 -8.79 -31.34 -2.97
CA SER A 31 -7.47 -31.12 -3.53
C SER A 31 -6.80 -29.96 -2.77
N GLN A 32 -5.48 -29.94 -2.68
CA GLN A 32 -4.74 -28.84 -2.04
C GLN A 32 -5.23 -27.48 -2.56
N GLN A 33 -5.53 -27.39 -3.82
CA GLN A 33 -6.03 -26.20 -4.49
C GLN A 33 -7.41 -25.74 -4.00
N ASN A 34 -8.35 -26.66 -3.78
CA ASN A 34 -9.65 -26.31 -3.19
C ASN A 34 -9.49 -25.79 -1.76
N ASN A 35 -8.52 -26.34 -1.02
CA ASN A 35 -8.18 -25.85 0.31
C ASN A 35 -7.61 -24.43 0.26
N ASP A 36 -6.80 -24.09 -0.73
CA ASP A 36 -6.20 -22.75 -0.88
C ASP A 36 -7.28 -21.67 -1.12
N TYR A 37 -8.29 -21.91 -1.96
CA TYR A 37 -9.40 -20.95 -2.15
C TYR A 37 -10.16 -20.70 -0.84
N GLU A 38 -10.47 -21.74 -0.08
CA GLU A 38 -11.13 -21.58 1.21
C GLU A 38 -10.24 -20.84 2.21
N MET A 39 -8.94 -21.10 2.24
CA MET A 39 -7.99 -20.36 3.09
C MET A 39 -7.93 -18.87 2.73
N PHE A 40 -7.93 -18.53 1.45
CA PHE A 40 -8.01 -17.13 1.01
C PHE A 40 -9.31 -16.48 1.49
N MET A 41 -10.45 -17.12 1.24
CA MET A 41 -11.77 -16.59 1.64
C MET A 41 -11.90 -16.45 3.15
N GLU A 42 -11.41 -17.40 3.94
CA GLU A 42 -11.38 -17.32 5.40
C GLU A 42 -10.57 -16.12 5.87
N LYS A 43 -9.36 -15.91 5.34
CA LYS A 43 -8.51 -14.78 5.71
C LYS A 43 -9.11 -13.45 5.28
N ILE A 44 -9.74 -13.38 4.11
CA ILE A 44 -10.47 -12.19 3.67
C ILE A 44 -11.60 -11.87 4.65
N ARG A 45 -12.41 -12.85 5.06
CA ARG A 45 -13.47 -12.67 6.07
C ARG A 45 -12.92 -12.19 7.41
N ASN A 46 -11.79 -12.75 7.85
CA ASN A 46 -11.18 -12.42 9.14
C ASN A 46 -10.60 -11.01 9.21
N THR A 47 -10.31 -10.37 8.06
CA THR A 47 -9.83 -8.97 8.04
C THR A 47 -10.94 -7.95 8.29
N THR A 48 -12.21 -8.32 8.17
CA THR A 48 -13.36 -7.41 8.22
C THR A 48 -14.49 -7.92 9.09
N ILE A 49 -14.18 -8.46 10.27
CA ILE A 49 -15.22 -8.88 11.22
C ILE A 49 -15.99 -7.64 11.70
N LYS A 50 -17.27 -7.55 11.32
CA LYS A 50 -18.17 -6.47 11.70
C LYS A 50 -19.43 -7.01 12.37
N ASN A 51 -19.99 -6.19 13.27
CA ASN A 51 -21.31 -6.41 13.86
C ASN A 51 -22.14 -5.12 13.76
N PRO A 52 -22.60 -4.74 12.56
CA PRO A 52 -23.26 -3.47 12.32
C PRO A 52 -24.69 -3.46 12.89
N SER A 53 -25.12 -2.27 13.32
CA SER A 53 -26.55 -2.00 13.54
C SER A 53 -27.16 -1.56 12.22
N ILE A 54 -28.16 -2.31 11.72
CA ILE A 54 -28.74 -2.08 10.38
C ILE A 54 -30.15 -1.50 10.42
N ASP A 55 -30.71 -1.23 11.58
CA ASP A 55 -32.10 -0.80 11.73
C ASP A 55 -32.43 0.45 10.90
N LYS A 56 -31.53 1.44 10.85
CA LYS A 56 -31.68 2.64 10.04
C LYS A 56 -31.72 2.33 8.55
N ASN A 57 -30.83 1.47 8.07
CA ASN A 57 -30.78 1.06 6.68
C ASN A 57 -31.99 0.20 6.28
N LEU A 58 -32.47 -0.64 7.19
CA LEU A 58 -33.71 -1.41 6.97
C LEU A 58 -34.94 -0.50 6.81
N ALA A 59 -35.01 0.62 7.55
CA ALA A 59 -36.11 1.59 7.43
C ALA A 59 -36.13 2.33 6.08
N LEU A 60 -34.99 2.40 5.39
CA LEU A 60 -34.84 3.03 4.08
C LEU A 60 -34.98 2.04 2.91
N PHE A 61 -34.96 0.73 3.20
CA PHE A 61 -35.05 -0.32 2.20
C PHE A 61 -36.46 -0.46 1.66
N GLN A 62 -36.63 -0.46 0.35
CA GLN A 62 -37.91 -0.48 -0.35
C GLN A 62 -38.26 -1.90 -0.89
N GLU A 63 -39.53 -2.08 -1.24
CA GLU A 63 -40.04 -3.35 -1.76
C GLU A 63 -39.37 -3.80 -3.07
N ASN A 64 -38.92 -2.86 -3.90
CA ASN A 64 -38.23 -3.16 -5.15
C ASN A 64 -36.74 -3.51 -4.95
N GLY A 65 -36.20 -3.41 -3.73
CA GLY A 65 -34.78 -3.67 -3.43
C GLY A 65 -33.90 -2.42 -3.36
N SER A 66 -34.42 -1.23 -3.66
CA SER A 66 -33.70 0.05 -3.57
C SER A 66 -33.64 0.59 -2.15
N PHE A 67 -32.88 1.67 -1.95
CA PHE A 67 -32.94 2.52 -0.76
C PHE A 67 -33.53 3.88 -1.13
N SER A 68 -34.49 4.38 -0.32
CA SER A 68 -35.31 5.57 -0.63
C SER A 68 -34.53 6.88 -0.67
N ASP A 69 -33.33 6.93 -0.11
CA ASP A 69 -32.46 8.10 0.02
C ASP A 69 -31.23 8.05 -0.92
N ILE A 70 -31.17 7.10 -1.85
CA ILE A 70 -30.10 6.98 -2.84
C ILE A 70 -30.64 7.45 -4.20
N ASP A 71 -29.92 8.39 -4.81
CA ASP A 71 -30.11 8.77 -6.21
C ASP A 71 -29.27 7.83 -7.08
N TYR A 72 -29.92 6.90 -7.77
CA TYR A 72 -29.25 5.91 -8.62
C TYR A 72 -28.87 6.44 -9.99
N ASP A 73 -29.33 7.63 -10.38
CA ASP A 73 -28.95 8.34 -11.60
C ASP A 73 -27.74 9.27 -11.38
N ASP A 74 -27.24 9.35 -10.13
CA ASP A 74 -26.01 10.10 -9.82
C ASP A 74 -24.79 9.48 -10.49
N THR A 75 -24.06 10.26 -11.31
CA THR A 75 -22.82 9.86 -11.99
C THR A 75 -21.58 10.56 -11.46
N GLN A 76 -21.68 11.30 -10.36
CA GLN A 76 -20.60 12.16 -9.85
C GLN A 76 -19.27 11.40 -9.70
N MET A 77 -18.18 12.10 -10.07
CA MET A 77 -16.81 11.56 -9.92
C MET A 77 -16.37 11.42 -8.47
N THR A 78 -16.90 12.23 -7.57
CA THR A 78 -16.57 12.24 -6.14
C THR A 78 -17.84 12.19 -5.31
N ASN A 79 -17.81 11.48 -4.18
CA ASN A 79 -19.00 11.27 -3.36
C ASN A 79 -20.18 10.61 -4.09
N TRP A 80 -19.90 9.72 -5.03
CA TRP A 80 -20.88 8.96 -5.80
C TRP A 80 -21.80 8.17 -4.87
N THR A 81 -23.07 8.60 -4.81
CA THR A 81 -24.02 8.10 -3.81
C THR A 81 -24.49 6.66 -4.04
N PRO A 82 -24.64 6.14 -5.29
CA PRO A 82 -25.08 4.77 -5.52
C PRO A 82 -24.21 3.71 -4.83
N ILE A 83 -22.91 3.94 -4.64
CA ILE A 83 -22.02 2.98 -3.95
C ILE A 83 -22.50 2.62 -2.53
N GLN A 84 -23.26 3.50 -1.88
CA GLN A 84 -23.84 3.27 -0.57
C GLN A 84 -24.81 2.08 -0.57
N HIS A 85 -25.42 1.76 -1.71
CA HIS A 85 -26.29 0.59 -1.85
C HIS A 85 -25.52 -0.69 -1.49
N ILE A 86 -24.35 -0.91 -2.12
CA ILE A 86 -23.51 -2.09 -1.86
C ILE A 86 -22.97 -2.07 -0.42
N GLU A 87 -22.61 -0.89 0.09
CA GLU A 87 -22.12 -0.75 1.48
C GLU A 87 -23.20 -1.17 2.49
N ARG A 88 -24.43 -0.75 2.30
CA ARG A 88 -25.57 -1.15 3.15
C ARG A 88 -25.91 -2.62 3.00
N LEU A 89 -25.88 -3.17 1.77
CA LEU A 89 -26.04 -4.61 1.57
C LEU A 89 -24.89 -5.39 2.25
N SER A 90 -23.66 -4.89 2.22
CA SER A 90 -22.55 -5.49 2.94
C SER A 90 -22.83 -5.52 4.46
N ASP A 91 -23.35 -4.44 5.02
CA ASP A 91 -23.77 -4.40 6.43
C ASP A 91 -24.89 -5.42 6.71
N PHE A 92 -25.84 -5.58 5.80
CA PHE A 92 -26.89 -6.61 5.91
C PHE A 92 -26.28 -8.01 5.93
N VAL A 93 -25.31 -8.28 5.05
CA VAL A 93 -24.60 -9.57 5.00
C VAL A 93 -23.82 -9.81 6.29
N TYR A 94 -23.12 -8.81 6.83
CA TYR A 94 -22.45 -8.94 8.13
C TYR A 94 -23.43 -9.19 9.27
N ALA A 95 -24.57 -8.53 9.28
CA ALA A 95 -25.62 -8.77 10.29
C ALA A 95 -26.21 -10.19 10.16
N TYR A 96 -26.42 -10.68 8.93
CA TYR A 96 -26.94 -12.00 8.64
C TYR A 96 -25.98 -13.14 9.04
N THR A 97 -24.66 -12.91 8.89
CA THR A 97 -23.63 -13.95 9.09
C THR A 97 -22.96 -13.89 10.46
N ASN A 98 -23.18 -12.86 11.28
CA ASN A 98 -22.57 -12.71 12.59
C ASN A 98 -23.48 -13.27 13.69
N GLU A 99 -23.03 -14.33 14.37
CA GLU A 99 -23.77 -15.00 15.46
C GLU A 99 -24.21 -14.09 16.61
N LYS A 100 -23.49 -12.97 16.82
CA LYS A 100 -23.81 -11.98 17.88
C LYS A 100 -24.81 -10.93 17.44
N ASN A 101 -25.23 -10.94 16.17
CA ASN A 101 -26.18 -9.96 15.65
C ASN A 101 -27.62 -10.48 15.84
N LYS A 102 -28.56 -9.60 16.19
CA LYS A 102 -29.97 -9.95 16.32
C LYS A 102 -30.62 -10.44 15.02
N TYR A 103 -29.99 -10.17 13.88
CA TYR A 103 -30.42 -10.61 12.56
C TYR A 103 -29.68 -11.84 12.04
N TYR A 104 -28.91 -12.52 12.92
CA TYR A 104 -28.20 -13.73 12.53
C TYR A 104 -29.14 -14.76 11.92
N GLN A 105 -28.84 -15.22 10.71
CA GLN A 105 -29.61 -16.19 9.92
C GLN A 105 -31.10 -15.85 9.73
N ASN A 106 -31.46 -14.54 9.81
CA ASN A 106 -32.84 -14.09 9.67
C ASN A 106 -33.30 -14.22 8.21
N GLU A 107 -34.43 -14.91 8.00
CA GLU A 107 -34.95 -15.21 6.64
C GLU A 107 -35.39 -13.92 5.89
N ASP A 108 -36.05 -13.00 6.57
CA ASP A 108 -36.51 -11.76 5.95
C ASP A 108 -35.31 -10.89 5.51
N LEU A 109 -34.27 -10.83 6.33
CA LEU A 109 -33.03 -10.14 5.97
C LEU A 109 -32.33 -10.80 4.76
N TYR A 110 -32.31 -12.14 4.71
CA TYR A 110 -31.78 -12.87 3.55
C TYR A 110 -32.52 -12.49 2.26
N GLN A 111 -33.84 -12.47 2.29
CA GLN A 111 -34.66 -12.07 1.12
C GLN A 111 -34.37 -10.64 0.68
N LYS A 112 -34.16 -9.72 1.67
CA LYS A 112 -33.77 -8.33 1.36
C LYS A 112 -32.38 -8.24 0.73
N ILE A 113 -31.40 -9.04 1.18
CA ILE A 113 -30.06 -9.10 0.58
C ILE A 113 -30.15 -9.53 -0.88
N VAL A 114 -30.88 -10.64 -1.16
CA VAL A 114 -31.05 -11.14 -2.53
C VAL A 114 -31.71 -10.08 -3.41
N LYS A 115 -32.81 -9.51 -2.95
CA LYS A 115 -33.57 -8.50 -3.71
C LYS A 115 -32.76 -7.21 -3.94
N GLY A 116 -31.98 -6.79 -2.97
CA GLY A 116 -31.09 -5.65 -3.12
C GLY A 116 -29.98 -5.91 -4.17
N LEU A 117 -29.42 -7.13 -4.20
CA LEU A 117 -28.44 -7.51 -5.21
C LEU A 117 -29.07 -7.61 -6.62
N GLU A 118 -30.31 -8.13 -6.72
CA GLU A 118 -31.07 -8.13 -7.99
C GLU A 118 -31.28 -6.69 -8.48
N TYR A 119 -31.75 -5.80 -7.61
CA TYR A 119 -31.96 -4.39 -7.94
C TYR A 119 -30.66 -3.72 -8.40
N TRP A 120 -29.55 -3.92 -7.67
CA TRP A 120 -28.24 -3.39 -8.04
C TRP A 120 -27.80 -3.85 -9.42
N TYR A 121 -27.99 -5.14 -9.69
CA TYR A 121 -27.68 -5.69 -11.02
C TYR A 121 -28.53 -5.08 -12.14
N ASP A 122 -29.80 -4.86 -11.89
CA ASP A 122 -30.75 -4.37 -12.90
C ASP A 122 -30.61 -2.85 -13.14
N VAL A 123 -30.33 -2.04 -12.10
CA VAL A 123 -30.21 -0.58 -12.23
C VAL A 123 -28.92 -0.16 -12.92
N ASP A 124 -27.84 -0.93 -12.74
CA ASP A 124 -26.53 -0.77 -13.41
C ASP A 124 -25.96 0.65 -13.33
N SER A 125 -26.00 1.25 -12.12
CA SER A 125 -25.49 2.60 -11.88
C SER A 125 -23.98 2.70 -12.12
N GLU A 126 -23.53 3.69 -12.89
CA GLU A 126 -22.13 3.95 -13.19
C GLU A 126 -21.71 5.36 -12.76
N SER A 127 -20.46 5.51 -12.32
CA SER A 127 -19.84 6.79 -12.03
C SER A 127 -19.01 7.28 -13.22
N ASP A 128 -18.96 8.60 -13.43
CA ASP A 128 -17.98 9.20 -14.36
C ASP A 128 -16.52 8.98 -13.92
N ASN A 129 -16.30 8.52 -12.70
CA ASN A 129 -14.98 8.12 -12.21
C ASN A 129 -14.78 6.61 -12.36
N TRP A 130 -13.95 6.24 -13.34
CA TRP A 130 -13.58 4.85 -13.61
C TRP A 130 -13.15 4.05 -12.37
N TRP A 131 -12.58 4.72 -11.34
CA TRP A 131 -12.12 4.06 -10.12
C TRP A 131 -13.28 3.40 -9.34
N HIS A 132 -14.47 4.03 -9.34
CA HIS A 132 -15.65 3.42 -8.74
C HIS A 132 -16.05 2.15 -9.48
N ASN A 133 -16.09 2.21 -10.81
CA ASN A 133 -16.60 1.13 -11.66
C ASN A 133 -15.62 -0.06 -11.74
N GLN A 134 -14.30 0.23 -11.84
CA GLN A 134 -13.29 -0.82 -12.04
C GLN A 134 -12.62 -1.32 -10.74
N ILE A 135 -12.73 -0.60 -9.64
CA ILE A 135 -12.06 -0.95 -8.37
C ILE A 135 -13.04 -1.04 -7.22
N SER A 136 -13.72 0.05 -6.86
CA SER A 136 -14.46 0.14 -5.60
C SER A 136 -15.66 -0.81 -5.57
N GLU A 137 -16.48 -0.79 -6.59
CA GLU A 137 -17.65 -1.66 -6.74
C GLU A 137 -17.26 -3.14 -6.81
N PRO A 138 -16.36 -3.57 -7.72
CA PRO A 138 -15.93 -4.95 -7.82
C PRO A 138 -15.35 -5.51 -6.52
N GLN A 139 -14.54 -4.73 -5.80
CA GLN A 139 -13.98 -5.16 -4.52
C GLN A 139 -15.07 -5.35 -3.47
N LYS A 140 -16.00 -4.40 -3.34
CA LYS A 140 -17.10 -4.48 -2.36
C LYS A 140 -18.01 -5.67 -2.61
N LEU A 141 -18.42 -5.89 -3.87
CA LEU A 141 -19.23 -7.05 -4.26
C LEU A 141 -18.49 -8.36 -4.02
N GLY A 142 -17.20 -8.44 -4.37
CA GLY A 142 -16.39 -9.64 -4.13
C GLY A 142 -16.31 -10.01 -2.64
N VAL A 143 -16.05 -9.05 -1.76
CA VAL A 143 -16.01 -9.27 -0.31
C VAL A 143 -17.39 -9.65 0.24
N LEU A 144 -18.46 -9.01 -0.24
CA LEU A 144 -19.84 -9.32 0.14
C LEU A 144 -20.19 -10.79 -0.18
N LEU A 145 -19.87 -11.24 -1.40
CA LEU A 145 -20.13 -12.62 -1.83
C LEU A 145 -19.29 -13.64 -1.03
N ILE A 146 -18.01 -13.33 -0.76
CA ILE A 146 -17.14 -14.17 0.10
C ILE A 146 -17.71 -14.27 1.52
N GLN A 147 -18.23 -13.16 2.07
CA GLN A 147 -18.85 -13.17 3.40
C GLN A 147 -20.12 -14.02 3.41
N MET A 148 -20.91 -14.02 2.34
CA MET A 148 -22.12 -14.84 2.23
C MET A 148 -21.83 -16.35 2.24
N ARG A 149 -20.61 -16.80 1.92
CA ARG A 149 -20.24 -18.23 1.96
C ARG A 149 -20.41 -18.87 3.34
N ILE A 150 -20.38 -18.11 4.42
CA ILE A 150 -20.65 -18.60 5.77
C ILE A 150 -22.10 -18.41 6.22
N GLY A 151 -22.95 -17.85 5.35
CA GLY A 151 -24.38 -17.73 5.62
C GLY A 151 -25.11 -19.08 5.56
N LYS A 152 -26.19 -19.22 6.32
CA LYS A 152 -27.05 -20.41 6.27
C LYS A 152 -27.62 -20.67 4.87
N LYS A 153 -27.94 -19.61 4.14
CA LYS A 153 -28.35 -19.65 2.73
C LYS A 153 -27.34 -18.86 1.91
N GLN A 154 -27.05 -19.37 0.73
CA GLN A 154 -26.17 -18.74 -0.24
C GLN A 154 -26.97 -17.83 -1.18
N ILE A 155 -26.30 -16.89 -1.84
CA ILE A 155 -26.90 -16.14 -2.94
C ILE A 155 -27.32 -17.13 -4.03
N PRO A 156 -28.50 -16.94 -4.66
CA PRO A 156 -28.92 -17.80 -5.77
C PRO A 156 -27.85 -17.85 -6.86
N GLN A 157 -27.50 -19.06 -7.29
CA GLN A 157 -26.37 -19.31 -8.19
C GLN A 157 -26.46 -18.50 -9.48
N GLU A 158 -27.66 -18.33 -10.04
CA GLU A 158 -27.87 -17.54 -11.26
C GLU A 158 -27.50 -16.06 -11.03
N LEU A 159 -27.96 -15.48 -9.92
CA LEU A 159 -27.65 -14.08 -9.57
C LEU A 159 -26.15 -13.89 -9.28
N GLU A 160 -25.55 -14.78 -8.51
CA GLU A 160 -24.12 -14.74 -8.23
C GLU A 160 -23.29 -14.81 -9.52
N THR A 161 -23.66 -15.71 -10.44
CA THR A 161 -22.98 -15.86 -11.73
C THR A 161 -23.08 -14.57 -12.57
N LYS A 162 -24.25 -13.93 -12.60
CA LYS A 162 -24.46 -12.64 -13.29
C LYS A 162 -23.56 -11.54 -12.71
N ILE A 163 -23.51 -11.42 -11.39
CA ILE A 163 -22.69 -10.41 -10.69
C ILE A 163 -21.18 -10.68 -10.95
N LEU A 164 -20.72 -11.90 -10.81
CA LEU A 164 -19.30 -12.25 -11.04
C LEU A 164 -18.88 -12.04 -12.49
N LYS A 165 -19.78 -12.29 -13.45
CA LYS A 165 -19.56 -12.00 -14.86
C LYS A 165 -19.42 -10.49 -15.11
N ARG A 166 -20.31 -9.66 -14.53
CA ARG A 166 -20.21 -8.20 -14.62
C ARG A 166 -18.87 -7.71 -14.03
N ILE A 167 -18.50 -8.13 -12.84
CA ILE A 167 -17.21 -7.80 -12.23
C ILE A 167 -16.04 -8.16 -13.17
N GLN A 168 -16.12 -9.28 -13.88
CA GLN A 168 -15.09 -9.67 -14.86
C GLN A 168 -15.05 -8.73 -16.07
N GLU A 169 -16.19 -8.32 -16.58
CA GLU A 169 -16.31 -7.51 -17.79
C GLU A 169 -15.97 -6.03 -17.54
N THR A 170 -16.35 -5.49 -16.39
CA THR A 170 -16.19 -4.07 -16.04
C THR A 170 -14.98 -3.76 -15.19
N GLY A 171 -14.51 -4.70 -14.37
CA GLY A 171 -13.50 -4.50 -13.30
C GLY A 171 -12.07 -4.25 -13.76
N GLY A 172 -11.81 -4.13 -15.07
CA GLY A 172 -10.46 -3.83 -15.59
C GLY A 172 -9.49 -5.01 -15.53
N ASP A 173 -8.29 -4.78 -16.05
CA ASP A 173 -7.20 -5.75 -16.16
C ASP A 173 -5.99 -5.21 -15.38
N PRO A 174 -5.50 -5.90 -14.33
CA PRO A 174 -4.40 -5.40 -13.50
C PRO A 174 -3.09 -5.24 -14.31
N ALA A 175 -2.90 -6.01 -15.38
CA ALA A 175 -1.71 -5.92 -16.22
C ALA A 175 -1.60 -4.59 -16.99
N LYS A 176 -2.71 -3.87 -17.18
CA LYS A 176 -2.75 -2.56 -17.85
C LYS A 176 -2.42 -1.38 -16.94
N TRP A 177 -2.19 -1.62 -15.67
CA TRP A 177 -1.98 -0.60 -14.66
C TRP A 177 -0.63 -0.74 -13.96
N THR A 178 -0.19 0.31 -13.27
CA THR A 178 1.01 0.32 -12.45
C THR A 178 0.66 0.76 -11.00
N GLY A 179 1.58 0.51 -10.07
CA GLY A 179 1.46 0.97 -8.68
C GLY A 179 0.18 0.49 -7.98
N ALA A 180 -0.48 1.38 -7.24
CA ALA A 180 -1.66 1.10 -6.44
C ALA A 180 -2.83 0.55 -7.26
N ASN A 181 -3.11 1.16 -8.41
CA ASN A 181 -4.25 0.75 -9.24
C ASN A 181 -4.12 -0.70 -9.70
N ARG A 182 -2.91 -1.15 -10.05
CA ARG A 182 -2.64 -2.56 -10.39
C ARG A 182 -3.05 -3.49 -9.25
N THR A 183 -2.62 -3.16 -8.02
CA THR A 183 -2.91 -3.96 -6.84
C THR A 183 -4.38 -3.95 -6.48
N ASP A 184 -5.02 -2.78 -6.55
CA ASP A 184 -6.43 -2.63 -6.23
C ASP A 184 -7.35 -3.39 -7.22
N ILE A 185 -7.00 -3.41 -8.50
CA ILE A 185 -7.69 -4.24 -9.49
C ILE A 185 -7.41 -5.73 -9.25
N ALA A 186 -6.17 -6.10 -8.96
CA ALA A 186 -5.83 -7.50 -8.66
C ALA A 186 -6.63 -8.06 -7.46
N LEU A 187 -6.98 -7.24 -6.46
CA LEU A 187 -7.77 -7.68 -5.31
C LEU A 187 -9.13 -8.27 -5.69
N HIS A 188 -9.90 -7.59 -6.55
CA HIS A 188 -11.20 -8.16 -6.94
C HIS A 188 -11.05 -9.37 -7.90
N TRP A 189 -9.95 -9.46 -8.66
CA TRP A 189 -9.63 -10.69 -9.39
C TRP A 189 -9.39 -11.85 -8.43
N ILE A 190 -8.65 -11.64 -7.32
CA ILE A 190 -8.47 -12.64 -6.27
C ILE A 190 -9.82 -13.07 -5.69
N TYR A 191 -10.70 -12.12 -5.34
CA TYR A 191 -12.00 -12.42 -4.77
C TYR A 191 -12.86 -13.24 -5.74
N ARG A 192 -12.96 -12.81 -7.01
CA ARG A 192 -13.69 -13.53 -8.05
C ARG A 192 -13.11 -14.92 -8.27
N SER A 193 -11.78 -15.03 -8.38
CA SER A 193 -11.11 -16.31 -8.62
C SER A 193 -11.34 -17.32 -7.50
N CYS A 194 -11.36 -16.89 -6.24
CA CYS A 194 -11.70 -17.75 -5.12
C CYS A 194 -13.15 -18.22 -5.18
N LEU A 195 -14.09 -17.34 -5.54
CA LEU A 195 -15.52 -17.66 -5.66
C LEU A 195 -15.82 -18.61 -6.83
N THR A 196 -15.08 -18.48 -7.93
CA THR A 196 -15.25 -19.29 -9.16
C THR A 196 -14.28 -20.47 -9.26
N GLN A 197 -13.34 -20.59 -8.31
CA GLN A 197 -12.24 -21.55 -8.32
C GLN A 197 -11.40 -21.52 -9.60
N ASN A 198 -11.13 -20.30 -10.11
CA ASN A 198 -10.35 -20.08 -11.33
C ASN A 198 -8.86 -19.85 -10.99
N GLU A 199 -8.06 -20.91 -11.17
CA GLU A 199 -6.62 -20.89 -10.87
C GLU A 199 -5.84 -19.90 -11.75
N ALA A 200 -6.15 -19.83 -13.03
CA ALA A 200 -5.42 -18.98 -13.97
C ALA A 200 -5.57 -17.49 -13.61
N ASP A 201 -6.80 -17.07 -13.29
CA ASP A 201 -7.09 -15.70 -12.86
C ASP A 201 -6.48 -15.41 -11.49
N LEU A 202 -6.54 -16.37 -10.54
CA LEU A 202 -5.93 -16.22 -9.22
C LEU A 202 -4.41 -16.02 -9.33
N LYS A 203 -3.75 -16.89 -10.09
CA LYS A 203 -2.30 -16.78 -10.32
C LYS A 203 -1.94 -15.47 -11.00
N THR A 204 -2.67 -15.08 -12.03
CA THR A 204 -2.45 -13.81 -12.73
C THR A 204 -2.58 -12.62 -11.78
N ALA A 205 -3.60 -12.59 -10.94
CA ALA A 205 -3.82 -11.52 -9.98
C ALA A 205 -2.67 -11.44 -8.95
N ILE A 206 -2.27 -12.57 -8.37
CA ILE A 206 -1.19 -12.65 -7.39
C ILE A 206 0.15 -12.22 -8.01
N ASP A 207 0.46 -12.69 -9.22
CA ASP A 207 1.68 -12.31 -9.94
C ASP A 207 1.73 -10.79 -10.18
N ASN A 208 0.62 -10.16 -10.52
CA ASN A 208 0.55 -8.70 -10.69
C ASN A 208 0.83 -7.91 -9.39
N VAL A 209 0.52 -8.50 -8.23
CA VAL A 209 0.83 -7.88 -6.92
C VAL A 209 2.27 -8.15 -6.50
N PHE A 210 2.80 -9.36 -6.71
CA PHE A 210 4.09 -9.77 -6.17
C PHE A 210 5.28 -9.52 -7.09
N ASN A 211 5.09 -9.51 -8.42
CA ASN A 211 6.18 -9.26 -9.37
C ASN A 211 6.85 -7.89 -9.20
N PRO A 212 6.14 -6.80 -8.82
CA PRO A 212 6.79 -5.52 -8.53
C PRO A 212 7.70 -5.52 -7.29
N VAL A 213 7.66 -6.56 -6.43
CA VAL A 213 8.54 -6.68 -5.27
C VAL A 213 9.91 -7.20 -5.72
N VAL A 214 10.66 -6.34 -6.37
CA VAL A 214 12.02 -6.58 -6.86
C VAL A 214 12.80 -5.29 -6.85
N TYR A 215 14.13 -5.36 -6.73
CA TYR A 215 14.97 -4.19 -6.94
C TYR A 215 15.01 -3.82 -8.43
N THR A 216 14.91 -2.52 -8.70
CA THR A 216 14.88 -1.97 -10.06
C THR A 216 15.67 -0.67 -10.17
N THR A 217 15.97 -0.26 -11.39
CA THR A 217 16.50 1.07 -11.72
C THR A 217 15.41 2.02 -12.22
N GLU A 218 14.20 1.47 -12.45
CA GLU A 218 12.98 2.18 -12.86
C GLU A 218 12.13 2.55 -11.63
N GLU A 219 10.84 2.76 -11.81
CA GLU A 219 9.89 2.94 -10.70
C GLU A 219 9.80 1.69 -9.81
N GLY A 220 9.74 1.86 -8.50
CA GLY A 220 9.68 0.77 -7.53
C GLY A 220 10.80 0.79 -6.50
N PHE A 221 11.12 -0.37 -5.94
CA PHE A 221 12.15 -0.54 -4.91
C PHE A 221 13.55 -0.38 -5.52
N GLN A 222 14.31 0.59 -5.03
CA GLN A 222 15.64 0.89 -5.55
C GLN A 222 16.73 0.07 -4.85
N HIS A 223 17.88 -0.10 -5.53
CA HIS A 223 19.03 -0.86 -4.99
C HIS A 223 19.64 -0.28 -3.71
N ASP A 224 19.34 0.99 -3.39
CA ASP A 224 19.71 1.63 -2.13
C ASP A 224 18.61 1.53 -1.05
N ASN A 225 17.59 0.71 -1.29
CA ASN A 225 16.42 0.52 -0.44
C ASN A 225 15.51 1.76 -0.33
N SER A 226 15.60 2.73 -1.27
CA SER A 226 14.59 3.79 -1.45
C SER A 226 13.44 3.31 -2.36
N TYR A 227 12.44 4.17 -2.60
CA TYR A 227 11.31 3.87 -3.48
C TYR A 227 11.03 5.03 -4.41
N PHE A 228 10.86 4.73 -5.71
CA PHE A 228 10.55 5.70 -6.75
C PHE A 228 9.17 5.48 -7.34
N GLN A 229 8.51 6.58 -7.69
CA GLN A 229 7.28 6.60 -8.48
C GLN A 229 7.21 7.89 -9.30
N HIS A 230 6.57 7.86 -10.45
CA HIS A 230 6.53 8.96 -11.44
C HIS A 230 7.93 9.33 -11.95
N GLY A 231 8.67 8.32 -12.38
CA GLY A 231 10.07 8.46 -12.76
C GLY A 231 10.98 8.54 -11.53
N GLU A 232 11.94 9.42 -11.58
CA GLU A 232 13.00 9.56 -10.56
C GLU A 232 12.56 10.40 -9.34
N GLN A 233 11.28 10.37 -8.97
CA GLN A 233 10.76 11.02 -7.77
C GLN A 233 10.86 10.10 -6.56
N LEU A 234 11.56 10.55 -5.51
CA LEU A 234 11.57 9.83 -4.23
C LEU A 234 10.18 9.83 -3.59
N TYR A 235 9.65 8.62 -3.31
CA TYR A 235 8.28 8.43 -2.88
C TYR A 235 8.17 7.33 -1.81
N ILE A 236 9.03 7.37 -0.78
CA ILE A 236 9.00 6.38 0.33
C ILE A 236 7.62 6.33 0.98
N GLY A 237 7.00 7.50 1.23
CA GLY A 237 5.59 7.59 1.58
C GLY A 237 4.71 7.93 0.37
N GLY A 238 3.40 7.98 0.53
CA GLY A 238 2.48 8.15 -0.58
C GLY A 238 2.40 6.88 -1.44
N TYR A 239 3.10 6.78 -2.55
CA TYR A 239 3.10 5.56 -3.37
C TYR A 239 3.78 4.38 -2.68
N GLY A 240 4.79 4.63 -1.83
CA GLY A 240 5.31 3.58 -0.94
C GLY A 240 4.24 3.04 0.02
N ASP A 241 3.35 3.89 0.54
CA ASP A 241 2.21 3.43 1.34
C ASP A 241 1.31 2.47 0.55
N GLU A 242 1.00 2.81 -0.69
CA GLU A 242 0.06 2.05 -1.51
C GLU A 242 0.61 0.68 -1.91
N ILE A 243 1.89 0.60 -2.31
CA ILE A 243 2.50 -0.70 -2.62
C ILE A 243 2.56 -1.58 -1.36
N LEU A 244 2.93 -1.02 -0.20
CA LEU A 244 2.97 -1.75 1.06
C LEU A 244 1.59 -2.24 1.50
N LYS A 245 0.56 -1.40 1.38
CA LYS A 245 -0.83 -1.74 1.67
C LYS A 245 -1.26 -2.98 0.87
N GLY A 246 -1.10 -2.91 -0.45
CA GLY A 246 -1.53 -3.97 -1.35
C GLY A 246 -0.75 -5.27 -1.20
N VAL A 247 0.59 -5.18 -1.23
CA VAL A 247 1.44 -6.37 -1.13
C VAL A 247 1.27 -7.07 0.22
N THR A 248 1.28 -6.36 1.35
CA THR A 248 1.09 -7.00 2.66
C THR A 248 -0.29 -7.60 2.82
N GLN A 249 -1.32 -7.00 2.20
CA GLN A 249 -2.69 -7.51 2.23
C GLN A 249 -2.78 -8.85 1.49
N VAL A 250 -2.32 -8.90 0.24
CA VAL A 250 -2.36 -10.14 -0.55
C VAL A 250 -1.43 -11.20 0.04
N ALA A 251 -0.24 -10.81 0.53
CA ALA A 251 0.66 -11.73 1.21
C ALA A 251 0.03 -12.34 2.48
N SER A 252 -0.76 -11.57 3.24
CA SER A 252 -1.49 -12.11 4.39
C SER A 252 -2.58 -13.12 3.99
N TYR A 253 -3.24 -12.90 2.85
CA TYR A 253 -4.23 -13.85 2.32
C TYR A 253 -3.56 -15.13 1.80
N ALA A 254 -2.43 -14.99 1.11
CA ALA A 254 -1.70 -16.09 0.50
C ALA A 254 -0.86 -16.94 1.48
N LEU A 255 -0.63 -16.45 2.70
CA LEU A 255 0.22 -17.11 3.69
C LEU A 255 -0.26 -18.54 3.98
N GLY A 256 0.63 -19.54 3.87
CA GLY A 256 0.32 -20.96 4.08
C GLY A 256 -0.35 -21.64 2.90
N THR A 257 -0.56 -20.96 1.77
CA THR A 257 -1.02 -21.53 0.50
C THR A 257 0.17 -21.73 -0.46
N GLN A 258 -0.07 -22.42 -1.58
CA GLN A 258 0.95 -22.53 -2.63
C GLN A 258 1.32 -21.18 -3.30
N TYR A 259 0.53 -20.14 -3.10
CA TYR A 259 0.70 -18.80 -3.65
C TYR A 259 1.40 -17.82 -2.70
N GLN A 260 1.88 -18.28 -1.55
CA GLN A 260 2.51 -17.38 -0.59
C GLN A 260 3.72 -16.66 -1.20
N LEU A 261 3.96 -15.43 -0.73
CA LEU A 261 5.10 -14.62 -1.15
C LEU A 261 6.40 -15.37 -0.87
N ASP A 262 7.29 -15.46 -1.88
CA ASP A 262 8.56 -16.15 -1.72
C ASP A 262 9.49 -15.44 -0.72
N LYS A 263 10.46 -16.20 -0.19
CA LYS A 263 11.34 -15.74 0.88
C LYS A 263 12.16 -14.51 0.48
N GLU A 264 12.65 -14.45 -0.76
CA GLU A 264 13.49 -13.33 -1.24
C GLU A 264 12.67 -12.04 -1.28
N LYS A 265 11.42 -12.13 -1.72
CA LYS A 265 10.50 -10.98 -1.73
C LYS A 265 10.05 -10.58 -0.32
N VAL A 266 9.87 -11.54 0.59
CA VAL A 266 9.62 -11.25 2.01
C VAL A 266 10.80 -10.49 2.61
N GLU A 267 12.04 -10.92 2.35
CA GLU A 267 13.26 -10.24 2.82
C GLU A 267 13.37 -8.81 2.29
N LEU A 268 13.13 -8.60 0.98
CA LEU A 268 13.14 -7.26 0.37
C LEU A 268 12.07 -6.35 1.00
N LEU A 269 10.84 -6.84 1.07
CA LEU A 269 9.71 -6.11 1.63
C LEU A 269 9.95 -5.74 3.10
N SER A 270 10.38 -6.71 3.90
CA SER A 270 10.72 -6.54 5.31
C SER A 270 11.84 -5.51 5.49
N LYS A 271 12.92 -5.63 4.71
CA LYS A 271 14.03 -4.67 4.75
C LYS A 271 13.57 -3.25 4.42
N PHE A 272 12.80 -3.07 3.34
CA PHE A 272 12.26 -1.76 3.00
C PHE A 272 11.38 -1.20 4.12
N MET A 273 10.47 -1.99 4.68
CA MET A 273 9.58 -1.54 5.74
C MET A 273 10.33 -1.13 7.00
N ARG A 274 11.25 -1.97 7.49
CA ARG A 274 11.93 -1.76 8.76
C ARG A 274 13.06 -0.73 8.66
N GLU A 275 13.84 -0.76 7.56
CA GLU A 275 15.07 0.01 7.44
C GLU A 275 14.90 1.31 6.65
N THR A 276 13.79 1.50 5.95
CA THR A 276 13.48 2.72 5.21
C THR A 276 12.17 3.33 5.65
N TYR A 277 11.06 2.65 5.34
CA TYR A 277 9.72 3.22 5.51
C TYR A 277 9.46 3.66 6.96
N TYR A 278 9.58 2.76 7.94
CA TYR A 278 9.32 3.09 9.34
C TYR A 278 10.46 3.88 10.01
N ARG A 279 11.66 3.93 9.43
CA ARG A 279 12.73 4.83 9.91
C ARG A 279 12.51 6.29 9.53
N THR A 280 11.80 6.56 8.42
CA THR A 280 11.37 7.93 8.09
C THR A 280 10.18 8.41 8.93
N VAL A 281 9.62 7.53 9.77
CA VAL A 281 8.52 7.86 10.68
C VAL A 281 9.05 8.05 12.10
N ARG A 282 8.77 9.21 12.68
CA ARG A 282 9.01 9.48 14.10
C ARG A 282 7.68 9.63 14.83
N GLY A 283 7.48 8.90 15.94
CA GLY A 283 6.15 8.86 16.58
C GLY A 283 5.08 8.35 15.60
N GLN A 284 4.22 9.23 15.11
CA GLN A 284 3.17 8.90 14.14
C GLN A 284 3.42 9.51 12.75
N ASN A 285 4.34 10.48 12.64
CA ASN A 285 4.46 11.27 11.43
C ASN A 285 5.74 10.94 10.66
N MET A 286 5.59 10.83 9.34
CA MET A 286 6.68 10.63 8.39
C MET A 286 7.34 11.95 8.03
N SER A 287 8.62 11.93 7.71
CA SER A 287 9.32 13.08 7.12
C SER A 287 8.57 13.59 5.88
N PHE A 288 8.36 14.90 5.80
CA PHE A 288 7.50 15.49 4.77
C PHE A 288 8.13 15.50 3.37
N ASP A 289 9.44 15.40 3.26
CA ASP A 289 10.19 15.51 2.02
C ASP A 289 10.36 14.18 1.26
N VAL A 290 9.83 13.06 1.80
CA VAL A 290 9.87 11.73 1.17
C VAL A 290 8.50 11.26 0.65
N VAL A 291 7.51 12.15 0.58
CA VAL A 291 6.13 11.82 0.20
C VAL A 291 5.68 12.44 -1.14
N GLY A 292 6.62 13.01 -1.90
CA GLY A 292 6.32 13.67 -3.17
C GLY A 292 5.25 14.76 -3.05
N ARG A 293 4.35 14.89 -4.04
CA ARG A 293 3.26 15.89 -4.01
C ARG A 293 2.24 15.65 -2.88
N SER A 294 2.24 14.48 -2.31
CA SER A 294 1.29 14.11 -1.23
C SER A 294 1.48 14.96 0.03
N VAL A 295 2.58 15.68 0.18
CA VAL A 295 2.78 16.65 1.27
C VAL A 295 1.68 17.72 1.33
N SER A 296 1.03 18.01 0.20
CA SER A 296 -0.07 18.97 0.10
C SER A 296 -1.40 18.42 0.64
N ARG A 297 -1.49 17.13 0.92
CA ARG A 297 -2.73 16.47 1.34
C ARG A 297 -2.83 16.46 2.87
N PRO A 298 -3.91 17.00 3.46
CA PRO A 298 -4.09 17.03 4.90
C PRO A 298 -3.99 15.62 5.52
N GLY A 299 -3.23 15.52 6.61
CA GLY A 299 -3.13 14.29 7.41
C GLY A 299 -2.25 13.19 6.81
N LEU A 300 -1.73 13.32 5.59
CA LEU A 300 -0.99 12.24 4.93
C LEU A 300 0.29 11.85 5.65
N LEU A 301 0.95 12.76 6.35
CA LEU A 301 2.16 12.43 7.13
C LEU A 301 1.86 11.51 8.31
N ASN A 302 0.63 11.50 8.83
CA ASN A 302 0.25 10.60 9.91
C ASN A 302 0.12 9.16 9.40
N LYS A 303 0.98 8.28 9.89
CA LYS A 303 1.09 6.87 9.47
C LYS A 303 0.42 5.89 10.45
N ARG A 304 -0.44 6.35 11.33
CA ARG A 304 -1.13 5.47 12.29
C ARG A 304 -1.89 4.33 11.61
N THR A 305 -2.51 4.57 10.48
CA THR A 305 -3.25 3.53 9.73
C THR A 305 -2.34 2.42 9.19
N THR A 306 -1.04 2.69 9.01
CA THR A 306 -0.08 1.70 8.52
C THR A 306 0.32 0.66 9.57
N THR A 307 -0.20 0.77 10.80
CA THR A 307 -0.12 -0.32 11.80
C THR A 307 -0.69 -1.63 11.26
N THR A 308 -1.64 -1.57 10.32
CA THR A 308 -2.19 -2.77 9.67
C THR A 308 -1.14 -3.49 8.82
N TYR A 309 -0.23 -2.76 8.18
CA TYR A 309 0.86 -3.35 7.40
C TYR A 309 1.85 -4.07 8.31
N ALA A 310 2.30 -3.38 9.38
CA ALA A 310 3.17 -3.95 10.38
C ALA A 310 2.54 -5.17 11.09
N GLN A 311 1.22 -5.13 11.37
CA GLN A 311 0.51 -6.25 11.97
C GLN A 311 0.52 -7.50 11.07
N ARG A 312 0.31 -7.33 9.75
CA ARG A 312 0.39 -8.43 8.78
C ARG A 312 1.79 -9.02 8.70
N MET A 313 2.81 -8.15 8.78
CA MET A 313 4.21 -8.58 8.72
C MET A 313 4.65 -9.41 9.94
N ILE A 314 3.98 -9.33 11.08
CA ILE A 314 4.27 -10.19 12.24
C ILE A 314 4.14 -11.69 11.86
N ASP A 315 3.15 -12.02 11.03
CA ASP A 315 2.91 -13.39 10.60
C ASP A 315 3.70 -13.74 9.32
N ILE A 316 3.89 -12.77 8.41
CA ILE A 316 4.60 -12.96 7.14
C ILE A 316 6.12 -13.09 7.37
N ASP A 317 6.66 -12.29 8.30
CA ASP A 317 8.09 -12.24 8.67
C ASP A 317 8.26 -12.39 10.19
N PRO A 318 8.01 -13.57 10.75
CA PRO A 318 8.04 -13.78 12.19
C PRO A 318 9.44 -13.58 12.83
N ALA A 319 10.50 -13.60 12.04
CA ALA A 319 11.86 -13.33 12.51
C ALA A 319 12.02 -11.90 13.05
N HIS A 320 11.22 -10.95 12.55
CA HIS A 320 11.26 -9.55 12.96
C HIS A 320 9.96 -9.11 13.68
N ALA A 321 9.17 -10.06 14.20
CA ALA A 321 7.88 -9.79 14.83
C ALA A 321 7.96 -8.77 15.97
N ASP A 322 9.02 -8.79 16.78
CA ASP A 322 9.17 -7.88 17.93
C ASP A 322 9.49 -6.44 17.47
N GLU A 323 10.23 -6.27 16.38
CA GLU A 323 10.44 -4.96 15.76
C GLU A 323 9.12 -4.37 15.24
N TYR A 324 8.29 -5.17 14.55
CA TYR A 324 6.95 -4.74 14.11
C TYR A 324 6.03 -4.38 15.27
N LYS A 325 6.05 -5.14 16.37
CA LYS A 325 5.29 -4.81 17.60
C LYS A 325 5.72 -3.46 18.19
N ALA A 326 7.03 -3.18 18.21
CA ALA A 326 7.55 -1.90 18.67
C ALA A 326 7.11 -0.74 17.77
N ILE A 327 7.16 -0.92 16.45
CA ILE A 327 6.65 0.04 15.46
C ILE A 327 5.17 0.34 15.71
N ILE A 328 4.34 -0.70 15.86
CA ILE A 328 2.91 -0.56 16.15
C ILE A 328 2.67 0.20 17.45
N ALA A 329 3.47 -0.07 18.50
CA ALA A 329 3.34 0.58 19.78
C ALA A 329 3.64 2.09 19.69
N ARG A 330 4.66 2.51 18.94
CA ARG A 330 4.98 3.92 18.65
C ARG A 330 3.89 4.59 17.83
N LEU A 331 3.46 3.99 16.72
CA LEU A 331 2.42 4.51 15.85
C LEU A 331 1.07 4.70 16.56
N ASN A 332 0.76 3.88 17.53
CA ASN A 332 -0.45 4.00 18.35
C ASN A 332 -0.27 4.90 19.60
N ARG A 333 0.91 5.50 19.78
CA ARG A 333 1.28 6.30 20.97
C ARG A 333 1.11 5.52 22.29
N LYS A 334 1.20 4.17 22.24
CA LYS A 334 1.24 3.32 23.43
C LYS A 334 2.64 3.32 24.08
N GLN A 335 3.64 3.67 23.28
CA GLN A 335 5.01 3.88 23.68
C GLN A 335 5.51 5.21 23.08
N PRO A 336 6.53 5.84 23.69
CA PRO A 336 7.09 7.09 23.18
C PRO A 336 7.82 6.89 21.83
N ALA A 337 8.12 8.01 21.15
CA ALA A 337 8.68 8.00 19.79
C ALA A 337 10.06 7.33 19.67
N ASP A 338 10.81 7.25 20.79
CA ASP A 338 12.14 6.65 20.90
C ASP A 338 12.13 5.17 21.34
N TYR A 339 10.96 4.61 21.65
CA TYR A 339 10.84 3.24 22.14
C TYR A 339 11.44 2.22 21.18
N GLN A 340 12.49 1.51 21.61
CA GLN A 340 13.22 0.52 20.83
C GLN A 340 13.71 1.03 19.45
N VAL A 341 14.04 2.30 19.36
CA VAL A 341 14.67 2.87 18.17
C VAL A 341 16.15 2.55 18.17
N THR A 342 16.63 1.87 17.14
CA THR A 342 18.03 1.55 16.94
C THR A 342 18.71 2.66 16.14
N ALA A 343 19.88 3.11 16.62
CA ALA A 343 20.71 4.08 15.91
C ALA A 343 21.12 3.56 14.53
N SER A 344 21.00 4.42 13.52
CA SER A 344 21.46 4.11 12.16
C SER A 344 21.71 5.37 11.36
N HIS A 345 22.52 5.24 10.31
CA HIS A 345 22.66 6.23 9.25
C HIS A 345 22.55 5.53 7.90
N THR A 346 21.78 6.09 6.97
CA THR A 346 21.65 5.57 5.61
C THR A 346 21.76 6.72 4.61
N HIS A 347 22.63 6.58 3.63
CA HIS A 347 22.66 7.42 2.46
C HIS A 347 22.02 6.68 1.28
N TYR A 348 20.87 7.18 0.82
CA TYR A 348 20.14 6.64 -0.32
C TYR A 348 20.69 7.27 -1.59
N PHE A 349 21.66 6.60 -2.21
CA PHE A 349 22.45 7.16 -3.32
C PHE A 349 21.65 7.26 -4.64
N ARG A 350 20.56 6.50 -4.78
CA ARG A 350 19.60 6.64 -5.87
C ARG A 350 18.65 7.80 -5.60
N GLY A 351 18.21 7.91 -4.35
CA GLY A 351 17.22 8.86 -3.90
C GLY A 351 17.75 10.25 -3.59
N ASP A 352 19.07 10.49 -3.64
CA ASP A 352 19.70 11.74 -3.18
C ASP A 352 19.20 12.16 -1.79
N TYR A 353 19.15 11.21 -0.84
CA TYR A 353 18.57 11.39 0.47
C TYR A 353 19.44 10.75 1.56
N SER A 354 19.59 11.41 2.69
CA SER A 354 20.29 10.88 3.85
C SER A 354 19.40 10.93 5.06
N LEU A 355 19.32 9.80 5.77
CA LEU A 355 18.54 9.65 6.99
C LEU A 355 19.43 9.20 8.13
N HIS A 356 19.45 9.99 9.19
CA HIS A 356 20.19 9.74 10.42
C HIS A 356 19.21 9.55 11.57
N VAL A 357 19.18 8.35 12.14
CA VAL A 357 18.26 7.96 13.20
C VAL A 357 19.02 7.74 14.49
N ARG A 358 18.57 8.39 15.55
CA ARG A 358 19.05 8.19 16.92
C ARG A 358 17.85 7.96 17.86
N PRO A 359 18.04 7.32 19.00
CA PRO A 359 16.96 7.20 19.98
C PRO A 359 16.32 8.55 20.30
N GLN A 360 17.09 9.61 20.39
CA GLN A 360 16.64 10.94 20.79
C GLN A 360 16.05 11.79 19.66
N TYR A 361 16.47 11.54 18.40
CA TYR A 361 16.04 12.35 17.26
C TYR A 361 16.24 11.62 15.91
N ASN A 362 15.53 12.07 14.91
CA ASN A 362 15.86 11.84 13.50
C ASN A 362 16.36 13.15 12.89
N PHE A 363 17.35 13.06 12.01
CA PHE A 363 17.80 14.13 11.16
C PHE A 363 17.87 13.60 9.73
N ASP A 364 17.27 14.29 8.79
CA ASP A 364 17.38 13.92 7.38
C ASP A 364 17.75 15.10 6.49
N VAL A 365 18.27 14.76 5.32
CA VAL A 365 18.67 15.72 4.29
C VAL A 365 18.15 15.26 2.95
N ARG A 366 17.31 16.08 2.33
CA ARG A 366 16.79 15.86 0.99
C ARG A 366 17.54 16.70 -0.03
N LEU A 367 18.13 16.04 -1.02
CA LEU A 367 18.85 16.66 -2.14
C LEU A 367 18.14 16.36 -3.46
N ALA A 368 18.52 17.08 -4.50
CA ALA A 368 18.15 16.74 -5.88
C ALA A 368 19.33 17.00 -6.82
N SER A 369 19.52 16.09 -7.75
CA SER A 369 20.53 16.20 -8.80
C SER A 369 19.90 16.01 -10.18
N THR A 370 20.72 15.99 -11.22
CA THR A 370 20.26 15.64 -12.58
C THR A 370 19.68 14.23 -12.69
N ARG A 371 19.80 13.41 -11.62
CA ARG A 371 19.27 12.03 -11.53
C ARG A 371 17.93 11.94 -10.81
N THR A 372 17.49 13.00 -10.11
CA THR A 372 16.31 12.95 -9.24
C THR A 372 15.44 14.19 -9.44
N LYS A 373 14.13 14.01 -9.29
CA LYS A 373 13.19 15.13 -9.26
C LYS A 373 13.29 15.89 -7.96
N LYS A 374 13.38 17.22 -8.05
CA LYS A 374 13.37 18.10 -6.89
C LYS A 374 11.97 18.39 -6.38
N CYS A 375 10.96 18.36 -7.26
CA CYS A 375 9.55 18.52 -6.90
C CYS A 375 8.63 17.89 -7.95
N GLU A 376 7.38 17.67 -7.55
CA GLU A 376 6.30 17.13 -8.38
C GLU A 376 5.03 17.95 -8.17
N TYR A 377 4.32 18.28 -9.27
CA TYR A 377 3.12 19.14 -9.28
C TYR A 377 1.86 18.44 -9.80
N GLY A 378 1.92 17.17 -10.12
CA GLY A 378 0.84 16.41 -10.77
C GLY A 378 -0.55 16.71 -10.17
N ASN A 379 -1.58 16.74 -11.01
CA ASN A 379 -2.96 17.05 -10.64
C ASN A 379 -3.19 18.45 -10.04
N LYS A 380 -2.31 19.41 -10.30
CA LYS A 380 -2.33 20.77 -9.71
C LYS A 380 -2.17 20.78 -8.19
N GLU A 381 -1.58 19.75 -7.64
CA GLU A 381 -1.20 19.65 -6.23
C GLU A 381 0.23 20.16 -6.01
N ASN A 382 0.58 20.47 -4.74
CA ASN A 382 1.95 20.72 -4.29
C ASN A 382 2.65 21.89 -4.99
N LEU A 383 1.95 22.99 -5.20
CA LEU A 383 2.38 24.11 -6.04
C LEU A 383 3.46 25.02 -5.41
N LYS A 384 3.96 24.71 -4.19
CA LYS A 384 4.88 25.57 -3.44
C LYS A 384 6.23 24.93 -3.10
N THR A 385 6.44 23.64 -3.40
CA THR A 385 7.57 22.86 -2.90
C THR A 385 8.81 22.88 -3.79
N TYR A 386 8.96 23.87 -4.66
CA TYR A 386 10.08 23.98 -5.60
C TYR A 386 11.46 23.82 -4.93
N PHE A 387 11.64 24.40 -3.74
CA PHE A 387 12.92 24.35 -3.00
C PHE A 387 13.05 23.18 -2.04
N MET A 388 12.06 22.29 -1.95
CA MET A 388 12.01 21.25 -0.91
C MET A 388 13.15 20.22 -1.01
N SER A 389 13.82 20.11 -2.16
CA SER A 389 14.93 19.15 -2.34
C SER A 389 16.28 19.83 -2.55
N ASP A 390 16.42 21.09 -2.16
CA ASP A 390 17.66 21.87 -2.35
C ASP A 390 18.53 21.87 -1.07
N GLY A 391 18.61 20.72 -0.41
CA GLY A 391 19.28 20.55 0.87
C GLY A 391 18.35 20.79 2.06
N CYS A 392 17.05 20.52 1.89
CA CYS A 392 16.09 20.54 3.00
C CYS A 392 16.55 19.62 4.12
N THR A 393 16.46 20.10 5.36
CA THR A 393 16.75 19.32 6.56
C THR A 393 15.53 19.23 7.46
N ASN A 394 15.27 18.04 8.00
CA ASN A 394 14.28 17.82 9.03
C ASN A 394 14.98 17.42 10.32
N ILE A 395 14.54 17.97 11.44
CA ILE A 395 14.98 17.58 12.78
C ILE A 395 13.73 17.29 13.58
N VAL A 396 13.55 16.03 13.98
CA VAL A 396 12.38 15.60 14.72
C VAL A 396 12.76 14.77 15.94
N GLN A 397 12.14 15.03 17.07
CA GLN A 397 12.28 14.32 18.33
C GLN A 397 11.01 13.53 18.64
N THR A 398 9.87 14.17 18.56
CA THR A 398 8.55 13.58 18.85
C THR A 398 7.82 13.12 17.59
N GLY A 399 8.12 13.74 16.45
CA GLY A 399 7.44 13.56 15.17
C GLY A 399 6.31 14.58 14.92
N ASP A 400 5.97 15.40 15.92
CA ASP A 400 4.89 16.40 15.79
C ASP A 400 5.42 17.79 15.37
N GLU A 401 6.72 17.96 15.17
CA GLU A 401 7.38 19.23 14.90
C GLU A 401 6.89 19.93 13.62
N TYR A 402 6.53 19.15 12.60
CA TYR A 402 6.03 19.66 11.31
C TYR A 402 4.53 19.40 11.12
N PHE A 403 3.81 18.97 12.15
CA PHE A 403 2.40 18.67 12.04
C PHE A 403 1.57 19.93 11.76
N ASN A 404 0.80 19.91 10.68
CA ASN A 404 -0.13 20.98 10.27
C ASN A 404 0.49 22.38 10.06
N ILE A 405 1.82 22.52 9.85
CA ILE A 405 2.46 23.82 9.65
C ILE A 405 2.38 24.32 8.20
N PHE A 406 2.17 23.43 7.23
CA PHE A 406 2.31 23.73 5.79
C PHE A 406 1.41 24.82 5.24
N PRO A 407 0.17 25.04 5.70
CA PRO A 407 -0.68 26.13 5.25
C PRO A 407 -0.09 27.53 5.53
N VAL A 408 0.72 27.66 6.59
CA VAL A 408 1.32 28.92 7.04
C VAL A 408 2.83 28.98 6.85
N TRP A 409 3.45 27.88 6.35
CA TRP A 409 4.89 27.81 6.16
C TRP A 409 5.37 28.69 5.02
N ASN A 410 6.52 29.34 5.24
CA ASN A 410 7.18 30.09 4.17
C ASN A 410 7.98 29.13 3.27
N TRP A 411 7.35 28.64 2.21
CA TRP A 411 7.93 27.71 1.26
C TRP A 411 9.13 28.26 0.45
N ARG A 412 9.48 29.53 0.60
CA ARG A 412 10.70 30.14 0.06
C ARG A 412 11.88 30.03 1.02
N HIS A 413 11.63 29.67 2.28
CA HIS A 413 12.62 29.63 3.36
C HIS A 413 12.50 28.30 4.11
N ILE A 414 12.72 27.18 3.42
CA ILE A 414 12.68 25.84 4.01
C ILE A 414 14.00 25.60 4.77
N PRO A 415 13.98 25.00 5.98
CA PRO A 415 15.19 24.72 6.74
C PRO A 415 16.23 23.95 5.92
N GLY A 416 17.48 24.36 6.01
CA GLY A 416 18.62 23.74 5.32
C GLY A 416 18.80 24.14 3.85
N THR A 417 17.80 24.69 3.19
CA THR A 417 17.91 25.07 1.77
C THR A 417 18.73 26.33 1.56
N THR A 418 19.29 26.48 0.36
CA THR A 418 19.91 27.72 -0.11
C THR A 418 19.10 28.23 -1.28
N ALA A 419 18.32 29.29 -1.06
CA ALA A 419 17.43 29.87 -2.06
C ALA A 419 17.56 31.38 -2.07
N PRO A 420 17.49 32.06 -3.25
CA PRO A 420 17.44 33.49 -3.32
C PRO A 420 16.11 34.03 -2.80
N GLN A 421 16.07 35.33 -2.53
CA GLN A 421 14.81 36.04 -2.27
C GLN A 421 14.03 36.16 -3.59
N VAL A 422 13.08 35.24 -3.80
CA VAL A 422 12.20 35.27 -4.96
C VAL A 422 10.85 35.90 -4.58
N GLU A 423 10.30 36.72 -5.45
CA GLU A 423 8.95 37.28 -5.24
C GLU A 423 7.90 36.17 -5.38
N LYS A 424 8.10 35.28 -6.33
CA LYS A 424 7.23 34.14 -6.63
C LYS A 424 8.05 32.86 -6.69
N ILE A 425 7.53 31.78 -6.12
CA ILE A 425 8.13 30.45 -6.25
C ILE A 425 8.02 30.01 -7.71
N PRO A 426 9.15 29.64 -8.37
CA PRO A 426 9.12 29.12 -9.74
C PRO A 426 8.28 27.85 -9.81
N MET A 427 7.34 27.77 -10.74
CA MET A 427 6.46 26.64 -10.92
C MET A 427 5.91 26.62 -12.34
N ASP A 428 5.99 25.49 -12.99
CA ASP A 428 5.23 25.24 -14.23
C ASP A 428 4.02 24.36 -13.93
N PRO A 429 2.79 24.92 -13.93
CA PRO A 429 1.59 24.15 -13.60
C PRO A 429 1.25 23.08 -14.66
N LYS A 430 1.92 23.08 -15.82
CA LYS A 430 1.78 22.06 -16.86
C LYS A 430 2.77 20.92 -16.71
N ALA A 431 3.84 21.12 -15.96
CA ALA A 431 4.82 20.08 -15.70
C ALA A 431 4.34 19.14 -14.59
N TRP A 432 4.62 17.86 -14.73
CA TRP A 432 4.40 16.88 -13.66
C TRP A 432 5.44 17.02 -12.56
N GLY A 433 6.64 17.46 -12.89
CA GLY A 433 7.73 17.66 -11.95
C GLY A 433 8.95 18.29 -12.61
N VAL A 434 9.93 18.61 -11.79
CA VAL A 434 11.16 19.25 -12.22
C VAL A 434 12.35 18.42 -11.74
N LEU A 435 13.27 18.08 -12.64
CA LEU A 435 14.56 17.49 -12.27
C LEU A 435 15.45 18.52 -11.59
N GLY A 436 16.32 18.09 -10.71
CA GLY A 436 17.42 18.89 -10.20
C GLY A 436 18.42 19.23 -11.34
N THR A 437 19.16 20.31 -11.17
CA THR A 437 20.20 20.74 -12.11
C THR A 437 21.61 20.59 -11.55
N SER A 438 21.73 20.18 -10.29
CA SER A 438 23.01 19.90 -9.63
C SER A 438 23.66 18.64 -10.21
N THR A 439 24.95 18.74 -10.54
CA THR A 439 25.70 17.61 -11.13
C THR A 439 26.27 16.66 -10.08
N TYR A 440 26.31 17.07 -8.82
CA TYR A 440 26.81 16.27 -7.73
C TYR A 440 25.92 16.38 -6.48
N ALA A 441 25.38 15.24 -6.09
CA ALA A 441 24.77 14.95 -4.80
C ALA A 441 25.24 13.55 -4.39
N GLY A 442 25.75 13.38 -3.18
CA GLY A 442 26.25 12.07 -2.76
C GLY A 442 26.64 12.03 -1.29
N GLY A 443 26.92 10.84 -0.80
CA GLY A 443 27.30 10.63 0.57
C GLY A 443 27.93 9.26 0.80
N VAL A 444 28.38 9.06 2.02
CA VAL A 444 28.92 7.79 2.52
C VAL A 444 28.27 7.44 3.86
N SER A 445 28.19 6.15 4.15
CA SER A 445 27.65 5.64 5.41
C SER A 445 28.38 4.38 5.81
N ASP A 446 28.68 4.22 7.10
CA ASP A 446 29.12 2.98 7.73
C ASP A 446 27.98 2.25 8.47
N SER A 447 26.72 2.68 8.23
CA SER A 447 25.48 2.26 8.88
C SER A 447 25.16 2.99 10.18
N ILE A 448 26.11 3.64 10.83
CA ILE A 448 25.95 4.38 12.09
C ILE A 448 26.26 5.87 11.90
N TYR A 449 27.38 6.17 11.25
CA TYR A 449 27.81 7.52 10.94
C TYR A 449 27.80 7.75 9.43
N GLY A 450 27.94 9.00 9.03
CA GLY A 450 27.99 9.31 7.61
C GLY A 450 28.36 10.74 7.31
N ALA A 451 28.55 10.99 6.03
CA ALA A 451 28.72 12.33 5.49
C ALA A 451 27.96 12.46 4.18
N THR A 452 27.39 13.64 3.94
CA THR A 452 26.67 13.96 2.71
C THR A 452 27.26 15.25 2.15
N ALA A 453 27.46 15.32 0.83
CA ALA A 453 27.97 16.50 0.16
C ALA A 453 27.11 16.82 -1.08
N TYR A 454 26.96 18.13 -1.33
CA TYR A 454 26.09 18.67 -2.35
C TYR A 454 26.74 19.85 -3.06
N ALA A 455 27.00 19.70 -4.35
CA ALA A 455 27.36 20.83 -5.20
C ALA A 455 26.06 21.40 -5.79
N TYR A 456 25.32 22.09 -4.93
CA TYR A 456 24.04 22.68 -5.31
C TYR A 456 24.22 23.69 -6.43
N MET A 457 23.39 23.56 -7.45
CA MET A 457 23.24 24.50 -8.53
C MET A 457 21.82 24.46 -9.06
N ASP A 458 21.14 25.58 -9.05
CA ASP A 458 19.85 25.75 -9.72
C ASP A 458 20.03 26.69 -10.90
N THR A 459 19.89 26.15 -12.10
CA THR A 459 20.07 26.90 -13.36
C THR A 459 18.79 27.55 -13.87
N ASN A 460 17.68 27.45 -13.13
CA ASN A 460 16.46 28.19 -13.45
C ASN A 460 16.79 29.70 -13.44
N PRO A 461 16.49 30.45 -14.52
CA PRO A 461 16.83 31.88 -14.58
C PRO A 461 16.26 32.75 -13.46
N GLU A 462 15.12 32.34 -12.87
CA GLU A 462 14.49 33.04 -11.74
C GLU A 462 15.19 32.74 -10.40
N VAL A 463 15.99 31.70 -10.33
CA VAL A 463 16.72 31.25 -9.13
C VAL A 463 18.20 31.48 -9.27
N ASN A 464 18.83 30.90 -10.27
CA ASN A 464 20.25 31.03 -10.65
C ASN A 464 21.20 31.13 -9.43
N THR A 465 21.15 30.10 -8.58
CA THR A 465 21.84 30.07 -7.28
C THR A 465 22.63 28.81 -7.12
N GLY A 466 23.85 28.93 -6.60
CA GLY A 466 24.70 27.77 -6.30
C GLY A 466 25.34 27.84 -4.92
N ALA A 467 25.67 26.69 -4.37
CA ALA A 467 26.36 26.55 -3.09
C ALA A 467 27.08 25.20 -3.00
N LYS A 468 28.17 25.15 -2.22
CA LYS A 468 28.71 23.87 -1.78
C LYS A 468 28.27 23.62 -0.35
N LYS A 469 27.67 22.48 -0.10
CA LYS A 469 27.10 22.12 1.21
C LYS A 469 27.57 20.74 1.62
N SER A 470 27.72 20.51 2.93
CA SER A 470 28.00 19.19 3.48
C SER A 470 27.41 19.03 4.87
N TRP A 471 27.11 17.80 5.22
CA TRP A 471 26.59 17.38 6.52
C TRP A 471 27.41 16.20 7.00
N TYR A 472 27.80 16.23 8.28
CA TYR A 472 28.55 15.17 8.94
C TYR A 472 27.75 14.71 10.15
N PHE A 473 27.47 13.41 10.22
CA PHE A 473 26.52 12.83 11.15
C PHE A 473 27.24 12.03 12.22
N PHE A 474 27.06 12.42 13.48
CA PHE A 474 27.65 11.80 14.68
C PHE A 474 26.56 11.33 15.65
N ASP A 475 26.92 10.98 16.90
CA ASP A 475 25.93 10.46 17.85
C ASP A 475 24.92 11.50 18.30
N ASN A 476 25.36 12.63 18.80
CA ASN A 476 24.52 13.66 19.40
C ASN A 476 24.48 14.96 18.59
N GLU A 477 25.19 15.03 17.50
CA GLU A 477 25.37 16.24 16.70
C GLU A 477 25.42 15.95 15.20
N VAL A 478 24.96 16.89 14.42
CA VAL A 478 25.14 16.96 12.97
C VAL A 478 25.82 18.28 12.63
N VAL A 479 27.00 18.21 12.03
CA VAL A 479 27.71 19.40 11.60
C VAL A 479 27.30 19.75 10.17
N CYS A 480 26.73 20.94 9.98
CA CYS A 480 26.30 21.46 8.67
C CYS A 480 27.26 22.54 8.22
N LEU A 481 27.89 22.38 7.05
CA LEU A 481 28.80 23.35 6.47
C LEU A 481 28.27 23.84 5.12
N GLY A 482 28.52 25.12 4.85
CA GLY A 482 28.18 25.74 3.55
C GLY A 482 29.21 26.77 3.15
N CYS A 483 29.55 26.82 1.87
CA CYS A 483 30.45 27.83 1.31
C CYS A 483 30.18 28.06 -0.17
N LEU A 484 30.87 29.04 -0.73
CA LEU A 484 30.82 29.40 -2.14
C LEU A 484 29.38 29.61 -2.62
N LEU A 485 28.67 30.51 -1.94
CA LEU A 485 27.35 30.96 -2.39
C LEU A 485 27.52 31.81 -3.65
N TYR A 486 26.96 31.33 -4.76
CA TYR A 486 26.94 32.05 -6.02
C TYR A 486 25.51 32.50 -6.30
N THR A 487 25.36 33.81 -6.43
CA THR A 487 24.20 34.42 -7.09
C THR A 487 24.66 35.03 -8.39
N SER A 488 23.80 35.11 -9.40
CA SER A 488 24.13 35.92 -10.60
C SER A 488 24.50 37.34 -10.16
N PRO A 489 25.63 37.88 -10.61
CA PRO A 489 25.96 39.27 -10.28
C PRO A 489 24.79 40.16 -10.70
N SER A 490 24.32 40.99 -9.78
CA SER A 490 23.33 42.02 -10.11
C SER A 490 23.86 42.87 -11.28
N PRO A 491 23.03 43.23 -12.25
CA PRO A 491 23.43 44.18 -13.30
C PRO A 491 23.98 45.49 -12.77
N ARG A 492 23.82 45.76 -11.46
CA ARG A 492 24.37 46.95 -10.78
C ARG A 492 25.82 46.78 -10.31
N ASP A 493 26.32 45.54 -10.19
CA ASP A 493 27.67 45.28 -9.70
C ASP A 493 28.76 45.44 -10.80
N GLY A 494 28.36 45.61 -12.06
CA GLY A 494 29.26 45.86 -13.20
C GLY A 494 29.49 47.33 -13.53
N ALA A 495 29.02 48.28 -12.71
CA ALA A 495 29.07 49.72 -13.03
C ALA A 495 30.02 50.52 -12.13
N THR A 496 31.03 49.88 -11.54
CA THR A 496 32.12 50.59 -10.83
C THR A 496 33.47 50.00 -11.22
N SER A 497 33.98 50.46 -12.32
CA SER A 497 35.43 50.57 -12.58
C SER A 497 35.69 51.83 -13.33
#